data_9db55b8a78ea13caebb2792b59435594
#
_entry.id   9db55b8a78ea13caebb2792b59435594
#
_cell.length_a   1.000
_cell.length_b   1.000
_cell.length_c   1.000
_cell.angle_alpha   90.00
_cell.angle_beta   90.00
_cell.angle_gamma   90.00
#
_symmetry.space_group_name_H-M   'P 1'
#
loop_
_entity.id
_entity.type
_entity.pdbx_description
1 polymer ?
#
loop_
_entity_poly.entity_id
_entity_poly.type
_entity_poly.pdbx_seq_one_letter_code
_entity_poly.pdbx_strand_id
1 'polypeptide(L)'
;LITYRIMKLLVTPFNKQEAYKYGIIDDKGKVLRPFRTIQKTAEKQSYTILHRFIFNLKRILQKAGLGGRLGTFAVALATLIRENKEFEEHQKLIEGAVIKYLKQENLYSELLQEEGDIVGYIPLQDEPVNRCFGIDCYQMGKDIVEEKEYAKSKV
;
A
#
# COMPACT_ATOMS: atom_id res chain seq x y z
N LEU A 1 -15.73 5.44 10.57
CA LEU A 1 -15.56 4.08 11.10
C LEU A 1 -14.48 3.30 10.34
N ILE A 2 -14.53 3.28 9.01
CA ILE A 2 -13.53 2.54 8.23
C ILE A 2 -12.13 3.16 8.35
N THR A 3 -12.03 4.48 8.38
CA THR A 3 -10.75 5.19 8.59
C THR A 3 -10.11 4.80 9.91
N TYR A 4 -10.90 4.73 10.98
CA TYR A 4 -10.43 4.28 12.28
C TYR A 4 -9.88 2.85 12.24
N ARG A 5 -10.60 1.95 11.57
CA ARG A 5 -10.16 0.56 11.43
C ARG A 5 -8.85 0.45 10.66
N ILE A 6 -8.71 1.20 9.57
CA ILE A 6 -7.48 1.26 8.78
C ILE A 6 -6.32 1.75 9.64
N MET A 7 -6.50 2.87 10.36
CA MET A 7 -5.47 3.42 11.24
C MET A 7 -5.08 2.44 12.34
N LYS A 8 -6.06 1.81 12.97
CA LYS A 8 -5.82 0.81 14.01
C LYS A 8 -4.96 -0.35 13.48
N LEU A 9 -5.30 -0.86 12.30
CA LEU A 9 -4.54 -1.94 11.69
C LEU A 9 -3.11 -1.52 11.32
N LEU A 10 -2.93 -0.30 10.83
CA LEU A 10 -1.61 0.24 10.48
C LEU A 10 -0.71 0.42 11.70
N VAL A 11 -1.23 0.99 12.79
CA VAL A 11 -0.42 1.30 13.99
C VAL A 11 -0.19 0.08 14.89
N THR A 12 -1.03 -0.93 14.83
CA THR A 12 -0.89 -2.14 15.65
C THR A 12 0.22 -3.03 15.09
N PRO A 13 1.27 -3.36 15.87
CA PRO A 13 2.30 -4.27 15.40
C PRO A 13 1.74 -5.64 15.02
N PHE A 14 2.38 -6.33 14.08
CA PHE A 14 1.92 -7.64 13.65
C PHE A 14 1.78 -8.65 14.80
N ASN A 15 2.72 -8.63 15.74
CA ASN A 15 2.68 -9.54 16.90
C ASN A 15 1.56 -9.23 17.91
N LYS A 16 0.84 -8.12 17.74
CA LYS A 16 -0.34 -7.76 18.53
C LYS A 16 -1.64 -7.96 17.76
N GLN A 17 -1.58 -8.38 16.52
CA GLN A 17 -2.77 -8.68 15.71
C GLN A 17 -3.40 -10.01 16.12
N GLU A 18 -4.72 -10.12 16.02
CA GLU A 18 -5.43 -11.37 16.27
C GLU A 18 -4.98 -12.48 15.30
N ALA A 19 -4.71 -12.14 14.04
CA ALA A 19 -4.20 -13.10 13.06
C ALA A 19 -2.86 -13.71 13.49
N TYR A 20 -2.01 -12.96 14.17
CA TYR A 20 -0.77 -13.48 14.75
C TYR A 20 -1.04 -14.49 15.87
N LYS A 21 -2.00 -14.17 16.75
CA LYS A 21 -2.39 -15.05 17.86
C LYS A 21 -2.91 -16.41 17.38
N TYR A 22 -3.57 -16.42 16.23
CA TYR A 22 -4.06 -17.67 15.61
C TYR A 22 -3.01 -18.36 14.73
N GLY A 23 -1.80 -17.82 14.64
CA GLY A 23 -0.74 -18.40 13.83
C GLY A 23 -0.96 -18.27 12.33
N ILE A 24 -1.80 -17.32 11.90
CA ILE A 24 -2.09 -17.06 10.48
C ILE A 24 -0.96 -16.27 9.82
N ILE A 25 -0.38 -15.34 10.56
CA ILE A 25 0.78 -14.53 10.12
C ILE A 25 1.90 -14.64 11.14
N ASP A 26 3.13 -14.37 10.72
CA ASP A 26 4.27 -14.25 11.62
C ASP A 26 4.42 -12.80 12.15
N ASP A 27 5.47 -12.52 12.91
CA ASP A 27 5.76 -11.22 13.50
C ASP A 27 6.12 -10.14 12.45
N LYS A 28 6.40 -10.56 11.21
CA LYS A 28 6.69 -9.67 10.08
C LYS A 28 5.51 -9.53 9.12
N GLY A 29 4.38 -10.15 9.46
CA GLY A 29 3.19 -10.13 8.63
C GLY A 29 3.19 -11.14 7.47
N LYS A 30 4.17 -12.03 7.42
CA LYS A 30 4.21 -13.09 6.42
C LYS A 30 3.11 -14.12 6.68
N VAL A 31 2.42 -14.53 5.62
CA VAL A 31 1.33 -15.50 5.71
C VAL A 31 1.88 -16.89 5.99
N LEU A 32 1.44 -17.50 7.09
CA LEU A 32 1.76 -18.87 7.48
C LEU A 32 0.64 -19.84 7.11
N ARG A 33 -0.62 -19.38 7.20
CA ARG A 33 -1.82 -20.14 6.88
C ARG A 33 -2.65 -19.37 5.84
N PRO A 34 -2.69 -19.81 4.57
CA PRO A 34 -3.49 -19.13 3.53
C PRO A 34 -4.98 -19.08 3.93
N PHE A 35 -5.66 -17.99 3.60
CA PHE A 35 -7.07 -17.78 3.95
C PHE A 35 -7.97 -18.94 3.55
N ARG A 36 -7.73 -19.53 2.37
CA ARG A 36 -8.51 -20.68 1.87
C ARG A 36 -8.45 -21.92 2.77
N THR A 37 -7.42 -22.03 3.63
CA THR A 37 -7.24 -23.14 4.55
C THR A 37 -7.87 -22.90 5.91
N ILE A 38 -8.37 -21.69 6.17
CA ILE A 38 -8.96 -21.29 7.44
C ILE A 38 -10.44 -21.62 7.42
N GLN A 39 -10.92 -22.37 8.43
CA GLN A 39 -12.31 -22.81 8.50
C GLN A 39 -13.08 -22.17 9.66
N LYS A 40 -12.42 -21.88 10.77
CA LYS A 40 -13.08 -21.31 11.96
C LYS A 40 -13.46 -19.85 11.74
N THR A 41 -14.69 -19.48 12.10
CA THR A 41 -15.25 -18.13 11.92
C THR A 41 -14.42 -17.07 12.62
N ALA A 42 -14.00 -17.30 13.87
CA ALA A 42 -13.17 -16.35 14.62
C ALA A 42 -11.83 -16.10 13.93
N GLU A 43 -11.20 -17.12 13.40
CA GLU A 43 -9.95 -17.01 12.65
C GLU A 43 -10.16 -16.24 11.33
N LYS A 44 -11.26 -16.50 10.61
CA LYS A 44 -11.60 -15.76 9.39
C LYS A 44 -11.83 -14.27 9.66
N GLN A 45 -12.47 -13.94 10.77
CA GLN A 45 -12.72 -12.55 11.16
C GLN A 45 -11.45 -11.79 11.53
N SER A 46 -10.41 -12.51 11.98
CA SER A 46 -9.10 -11.92 12.24
C SER A 46 -8.27 -11.67 10.98
N TYR A 47 -8.69 -12.24 9.85
CA TYR A 47 -7.96 -12.20 8.58
C TYR A 47 -8.89 -11.94 7.40
N THR A 48 -9.74 -10.92 7.53
CA THR A 48 -10.65 -10.50 6.46
C THR A 48 -9.87 -9.88 5.29
N ILE A 49 -10.56 -9.59 4.20
CA ILE A 49 -9.93 -8.95 3.05
C ILE A 49 -9.34 -7.58 3.39
N LEU A 50 -9.97 -6.81 4.28
CA LEU A 50 -9.40 -5.55 4.78
C LEU A 50 -8.09 -5.80 5.53
N HIS A 51 -8.05 -6.79 6.42
CA HIS A 51 -6.81 -7.17 7.13
C HIS A 51 -5.70 -7.52 6.13
N ARG A 52 -5.99 -8.38 5.16
CA ARG A 52 -5.00 -8.80 4.15
C ARG A 52 -4.47 -7.63 3.34
N PHE A 53 -5.37 -6.73 2.92
CA PHE A 53 -5.01 -5.53 2.19
C PHE A 53 -4.07 -4.64 3.02
N ILE A 54 -4.47 -4.30 4.24
CA ILE A 54 -3.69 -3.42 5.11
C ILE A 54 -2.38 -4.08 5.57
N PHE A 55 -2.37 -5.38 5.82
CA PHE A 55 -1.13 -6.09 6.16
C PHE A 55 -0.13 -6.06 5.00
N ASN A 56 -0.58 -6.24 3.77
CA ASN A 56 0.27 -6.11 2.59
C ASN A 56 0.80 -4.69 2.45
N LEU A 57 -0.06 -3.69 2.60
CA LEU A 57 0.34 -2.29 2.55
C LEU A 57 1.35 -1.96 3.65
N LYS A 58 1.10 -2.43 4.88
CA LYS A 58 2.00 -2.23 6.03
C LYS A 58 3.37 -2.86 5.80
N ARG A 59 3.43 -4.05 5.21
CA ARG A 59 4.70 -4.70 4.85
C ARG A 59 5.50 -3.85 3.87
N ILE A 60 4.82 -3.28 2.87
CA ILE A 60 5.44 -2.38 1.89
C ILE A 60 5.95 -1.11 2.59
N LEU A 61 5.15 -0.49 3.45
CA LEU A 61 5.53 0.70 4.22
C LEU A 61 6.76 0.43 5.12
N GLN A 62 6.84 -0.74 5.73
CA GLN A 62 7.97 -1.11 6.58
C GLN A 62 9.26 -1.33 5.78
N LYS A 63 9.16 -1.88 4.59
CA LYS A 63 10.30 -2.04 3.68
C LYS A 63 10.82 -0.70 3.16
N ALA A 64 9.99 0.32 3.15
CA ALA A 64 10.32 1.64 2.63
C ALA A 64 11.37 2.40 3.48
N GLY A 65 11.58 2.00 4.74
CA GLY A 65 12.70 2.50 5.53
C GLY A 65 14.08 2.23 4.90
N LEU A 66 14.11 1.43 3.81
CA LEU A 66 15.31 1.10 3.04
C LEU A 66 15.44 1.96 1.77
N GLY A 67 14.80 3.16 1.70
CA GLY A 67 14.88 4.06 0.56
C GLY A 67 13.59 4.21 -0.24
N GLY A 68 12.46 3.89 0.36
CA GLY A 68 11.14 4.01 -0.29
C GLY A 68 10.74 5.46 -0.52
N ARG A 69 10.35 5.76 -1.76
CA ARG A 69 9.78 7.05 -2.16
C ARG A 69 8.26 7.01 -2.08
N LEU A 70 7.63 8.17 -2.00
CA LEU A 70 6.16 8.25 -2.06
C LEU A 70 5.62 7.59 -3.33
N GLY A 71 6.34 7.70 -4.45
CA GLY A 71 6.02 7.00 -5.70
C GLY A 71 5.94 5.48 -5.55
N THR A 72 6.81 4.87 -4.77
CA THR A 72 6.77 3.42 -4.48
C THR A 72 5.46 3.05 -3.78
N PHE A 73 5.00 3.85 -2.83
CA PHE A 73 3.72 3.64 -2.15
C PHE A 73 2.53 3.85 -3.07
N ALA A 74 2.62 4.85 -3.96
CA ALA A 74 1.57 5.11 -4.94
C ALA A 74 1.39 3.90 -5.88
N VAL A 75 2.50 3.35 -6.38
CA VAL A 75 2.51 2.14 -7.22
C VAL A 75 1.95 0.94 -6.45
N ALA A 76 2.41 0.75 -5.22
CA ALA A 76 1.95 -0.35 -4.37
C ALA A 76 0.45 -0.27 -4.09
N LEU A 77 -0.04 0.92 -3.75
CA LEU A 77 -1.47 1.13 -3.49
C LEU A 77 -2.29 0.92 -4.77
N ALA A 78 -1.84 1.46 -5.91
CA ALA A 78 -2.52 1.27 -7.19
C ALA A 78 -2.60 -0.22 -7.57
N THR A 79 -1.52 -0.97 -7.34
CA THR A 79 -1.48 -2.41 -7.59
C THR A 79 -2.45 -3.17 -6.70
N LEU A 80 -2.46 -2.86 -5.39
CA LEU A 80 -3.37 -3.50 -4.43
C LEU A 80 -4.83 -3.22 -4.76
N ILE A 81 -5.17 -1.99 -5.14
CA ILE A 81 -6.53 -1.61 -5.54
C ILE A 81 -6.93 -2.33 -6.83
N ARG A 82 -6.03 -2.45 -7.80
CA ARG A 82 -6.28 -3.21 -9.03
C ARG A 82 -6.63 -4.67 -8.74
N GLU A 83 -5.93 -5.28 -7.80
CA GLU A 83 -6.16 -6.67 -7.38
C GLU A 83 -7.41 -6.83 -6.52
N ASN A 84 -7.79 -5.79 -5.80
CA ASN A 84 -8.90 -5.79 -4.85
C ASN A 84 -9.80 -4.57 -5.09
N LYS A 85 -10.55 -4.58 -6.20
CA LYS A 85 -11.37 -3.44 -6.64
C LYS A 85 -12.37 -2.92 -5.62
N GLU A 86 -12.77 -3.74 -4.65
CA GLU A 86 -13.67 -3.32 -3.57
C GLU A 86 -13.09 -2.20 -2.69
N PHE A 87 -11.78 -1.94 -2.75
CA PHE A 87 -11.14 -0.84 -2.03
C PHE A 87 -10.99 0.43 -2.86
N GLU A 88 -11.38 0.42 -4.12
CA GLU A 88 -11.33 1.60 -4.98
C GLU A 88 -12.13 2.77 -4.42
N GLU A 89 -13.33 2.50 -3.89
CA GLU A 89 -14.18 3.51 -3.24
C GLU A 89 -13.53 4.13 -2.00
N HIS A 90 -12.62 3.41 -1.35
CA HIS A 90 -11.97 3.82 -0.11
C HIS A 90 -10.55 4.35 -0.32
N GLN A 91 -10.15 4.52 -1.57
CA GLN A 91 -8.77 4.92 -1.89
C GLN A 91 -8.34 6.18 -1.15
N LYS A 92 -9.15 7.24 -1.17
CA LYS A 92 -8.82 8.50 -0.49
C LYS A 92 -8.70 8.34 1.02
N LEU A 93 -9.55 7.51 1.62
CA LEU A 93 -9.48 7.21 3.06
C LEU A 93 -8.20 6.45 3.39
N ILE A 94 -7.82 5.50 2.56
CA ILE A 94 -6.59 4.73 2.73
C ILE A 94 -5.37 5.64 2.57
N GLU A 95 -5.34 6.49 1.56
CA GLU A 95 -4.27 7.48 1.36
C GLU A 95 -4.12 8.40 2.57
N GLY A 96 -5.22 8.95 3.08
CA GLY A 96 -5.23 9.81 4.25
C GLY A 96 -4.71 9.09 5.50
N ALA A 97 -5.11 7.85 5.71
CA ALA A 97 -4.65 7.03 6.83
C ALA A 97 -3.15 6.73 6.73
N VAL A 98 -2.66 6.40 5.53
CA VAL A 98 -1.23 6.16 5.29
C VAL A 98 -0.40 7.41 5.54
N ILE A 99 -0.82 8.57 5.04
CA ILE A 99 -0.13 9.85 5.28
C ILE A 99 -0.07 10.14 6.79
N LYS A 100 -1.18 9.96 7.49
CA LYS A 100 -1.23 10.16 8.95
C LYS A 100 -0.28 9.21 9.68
N TYR A 101 -0.24 7.95 9.28
CA TYR A 101 0.70 6.97 9.82
C TYR A 101 2.15 7.39 9.59
N LEU A 102 2.49 7.79 8.37
CA LEU A 102 3.84 8.22 8.03
C LEU A 102 4.27 9.46 8.83
N LYS A 103 3.35 10.40 9.07
CA LYS A 103 3.61 11.58 9.91
C LYS A 103 3.86 11.20 11.37
N GLN A 104 3.09 10.26 11.91
CA GLN A 104 3.29 9.77 13.27
C GLN A 104 4.64 9.07 13.45
N GLU A 105 5.13 8.39 12.42
CA GLU A 105 6.41 7.69 12.42
C GLU A 105 7.58 8.59 11.98
N ASN A 106 7.33 9.89 11.73
CA ASN A 106 8.32 10.86 11.24
C ASN A 106 8.98 10.47 9.90
N LEU A 107 8.29 9.70 9.08
CA LEU A 107 8.81 9.23 7.78
C LEU A 107 8.32 10.06 6.59
N TYR A 108 7.28 10.87 6.79
CA TYR A 108 6.64 11.59 5.68
C TYR A 108 7.55 12.64 5.03
N SER A 109 8.26 13.42 5.84
CA SER A 109 9.17 14.45 5.33
C SER A 109 10.36 13.86 4.56
N GLU A 110 10.86 12.70 4.99
CA GLU A 110 11.93 11.99 4.30
C GLU A 110 11.49 11.51 2.91
N LEU A 111 10.25 11.03 2.79
CA LEU A 111 9.69 10.59 1.51
C LEU A 111 9.51 11.73 0.51
N LEU A 112 9.15 12.92 0.99
CA LEU A 112 8.98 14.09 0.12
C LEU A 112 10.32 14.66 -0.36
N GLN A 113 11.39 14.55 0.42
CA GLN A 113 12.70 15.09 0.05
C GLN A 113 13.36 14.34 -1.11
N GLU A 114 12.97 13.10 -1.36
CA GLU A 114 13.51 12.30 -2.45
C GLU A 114 12.86 12.58 -3.82
N GLU A 115 11.78 13.36 -3.87
CA GLU A 115 11.15 13.80 -5.12
C GLU A 115 11.93 14.97 -5.75
N GLY A 116 13.28 14.89 -5.71
CA GLY A 116 14.14 15.87 -6.35
C GLY A 116 14.03 15.81 -7.88
N ASP A 117 13.77 16.96 -8.46
CA ASP A 117 14.00 17.37 -9.86
C ASP A 117 13.50 16.41 -10.94
N ILE A 118 12.28 16.66 -11.37
CA ILE A 118 11.82 16.19 -12.68
C ILE A 118 12.67 16.88 -13.73
N VAL A 119 13.69 16.20 -14.22
CA VAL A 119 14.51 16.69 -15.31
C VAL A 119 13.78 16.39 -16.62
N GLY A 120 13.00 17.34 -17.08
CA GLY A 120 12.36 17.31 -18.38
C GLY A 120 10.92 16.81 -18.37
N TYR A 121 10.05 17.56 -19.00
CA TYR A 121 8.67 17.17 -19.25
C TYR A 121 8.60 16.37 -20.55
N ILE A 122 8.18 15.13 -20.46
CA ILE A 122 7.86 14.29 -21.61
C ILE A 122 6.35 14.13 -21.64
N PRO A 123 5.65 14.63 -22.67
CA PRO A 123 4.20 14.45 -22.76
C PRO A 123 3.88 12.96 -22.91
N LEU A 124 3.08 12.43 -22.01
CA LEU A 124 2.58 11.06 -22.07
C LEU A 124 1.29 11.07 -22.90
N GLN A 125 1.17 10.11 -23.82
CA GLN A 125 -0.01 9.99 -24.67
C GLN A 125 -1.09 9.12 -24.03
N ASP A 126 -0.70 8.24 -23.12
CA ASP A 126 -1.61 7.34 -22.45
C ASP A 126 -2.15 7.97 -21.16
N GLU A 127 -3.37 7.62 -20.79
CA GLU A 127 -3.95 8.05 -19.53
C GLU A 127 -3.46 7.16 -18.38
N PRO A 128 -3.27 7.72 -17.17
CA PRO A 128 -2.89 6.91 -16.03
C PRO A 128 -4.01 5.94 -15.65
N VAL A 129 -3.64 4.76 -15.19
CA VAL A 129 -4.60 3.76 -14.72
C VAL A 129 -5.13 4.09 -13.33
N ASN A 130 -4.36 4.85 -12.55
CA ASN A 130 -4.78 5.35 -11.24
C ASN A 130 -3.91 6.53 -10.82
N ARG A 131 -4.39 7.28 -9.83
CA ARG A 131 -3.64 8.37 -9.21
C ARG A 131 -3.67 8.19 -7.70
N CYS A 132 -2.53 7.84 -7.11
CA CYS A 132 -2.39 7.62 -5.68
C CYS A 132 -1.41 8.62 -5.08
N PHE A 133 -1.78 9.23 -3.95
CA PHE A 133 -0.98 10.27 -3.27
C PHE A 133 -0.61 11.45 -4.18
N GLY A 134 -1.47 11.76 -5.15
CA GLY A 134 -1.19 12.80 -6.16
C GLY A 134 -0.24 12.38 -7.27
N ILE A 135 0.22 11.15 -7.29
CA ILE A 135 1.14 10.59 -8.28
C ILE A 135 0.35 9.76 -9.30
N ASP A 136 0.52 10.07 -10.57
CA ASP A 136 -0.10 9.32 -11.66
C ASP A 136 0.66 7.99 -11.85
N CYS A 137 -0.10 6.89 -11.89
CA CYS A 137 0.42 5.54 -12.09
C CYS A 137 -0.05 4.99 -13.44
N TYR A 138 0.85 4.36 -14.17
CA TYR A 138 0.65 3.88 -15.53
C TYR A 138 0.84 2.38 -15.63
N GLN A 139 0.12 1.76 -16.56
CA GLN A 139 0.28 0.34 -16.87
C GLN A 139 1.47 0.17 -17.83
N MET A 140 2.45 -0.62 -17.44
CA MET A 140 3.57 -1.01 -18.28
C MET A 140 3.67 -2.53 -18.30
N GLY A 141 3.16 -3.16 -19.36
CA GLY A 141 3.02 -4.61 -19.42
C GLY A 141 2.07 -5.13 -18.34
N LYS A 142 2.59 -5.96 -17.45
CA LYS A 142 1.82 -6.48 -16.29
C LYS A 142 1.96 -5.62 -15.04
N ASP A 143 2.92 -4.70 -15.03
CA ASP A 143 3.27 -3.91 -13.86
C ASP A 143 2.62 -2.53 -13.90
N ILE A 144 2.44 -1.94 -12.72
CA ILE A 144 2.07 -0.54 -12.57
C ILE A 144 3.33 0.22 -12.19
N VAL A 145 3.57 1.36 -12.81
CA VAL A 145 4.74 2.20 -12.57
C VAL A 145 4.32 3.65 -12.37
N GLU A 146 5.15 4.43 -11.68
CA GLU A 146 4.94 5.87 -11.57
C GLU A 146 5.25 6.60 -12.88
N GLU A 147 4.71 7.81 -13.04
CA GLU A 147 4.89 8.64 -14.24
C GLU A 147 6.35 8.76 -14.68
N LYS A 148 7.24 8.97 -13.74
CA LYS A 148 8.67 9.15 -13.98
C LYS A 148 9.32 7.93 -14.65
N GLU A 149 8.95 6.75 -14.23
CA GLU A 149 9.46 5.50 -14.80
C GLU A 149 8.82 5.22 -16.15
N TYR A 150 7.52 5.47 -16.27
CA TYR A 150 6.79 5.34 -17.53
C TYR A 150 7.35 6.27 -18.60
N ALA A 151 7.62 7.54 -18.26
CA ALA A 151 8.20 8.51 -19.18
C ALA A 151 9.57 8.05 -19.73
N LYS A 152 10.41 7.43 -18.89
CA LYS A 152 11.69 6.86 -19.31
C LYS A 152 11.53 5.77 -20.36
N SER A 153 10.46 4.97 -20.27
CA SER A 153 10.23 3.87 -21.22
C SER A 153 9.81 4.36 -22.61
N LYS A 154 9.34 5.61 -22.73
CA LYS A 154 8.89 6.22 -23.99
C LYS A 154 9.97 6.98 -24.74
N VAL A 155 11.15 7.09 -24.19
CA VAL A 155 12.30 7.80 -24.82
C VAL A 155 13.16 6.83 -25.70
#